data_6c32e13a4621177f99de651325049ca4
#
_entry.id   6c32e13a4621177f99de651325049ca4
#
_cell.length_a   1.000
_cell.length_b   1.000
_cell.length_c   1.000
_cell.angle_alpha   90.00
_cell.angle_beta   90.00
_cell.angle_gamma   90.00
#
_symmetry.space_group_name_H-M   'P 1'
#
loop_
_entity.id
_entity.type
_entity.pdbx_description
1 polymer ?
#
loop_
_entity_poly.entity_id
_entity_poly.type
_entity_poly.pdbx_seq_one_letter_code
_entity_poly.pdbx_strand_id
1 'polypeptide(L)'
;MIAGIGFKSTVTITSFNELFENYLKKYSAFTVATSKEKAKNKAFLQFINANHLKLIRIEEDVISNIITPTDSHLSKKFKNVGSFCEAVALVGGGSASKIVCERKISSDRLATIAIARMDGD
;
A
#
# COMPACT_ATOMS: atom_id res chain seq x y z
N MET A 1 -7.16 8.20 -5.79
CA MET A 1 -6.37 7.83 -4.59
C MET A 1 -6.07 6.34 -4.56
N ILE A 2 -4.91 5.98 -4.05
CA ILE A 2 -4.51 4.59 -3.88
C ILE A 2 -3.99 4.37 -2.47
N ALA A 3 -4.33 3.23 -1.86
CA ALA A 3 -3.85 2.84 -0.56
C ALA A 3 -2.76 1.77 -0.72
N GLY A 4 -1.57 2.04 -0.20
CA GLY A 4 -0.54 1.02 -0.06
C GLY A 4 -0.70 0.35 1.29
N ILE A 5 -0.76 -0.98 1.33
CA ILE A 5 -0.98 -1.73 2.56
C ILE A 5 0.16 -2.73 2.76
N GLY A 6 0.74 -2.70 3.97
CA GLY A 6 1.68 -3.70 4.44
C GLY A 6 1.12 -4.39 5.68
N PHE A 7 1.58 -5.60 5.97
CA PHE A 7 1.07 -6.34 7.12
C PHE A 7 1.97 -7.51 7.49
N LYS A 8 1.83 -7.95 8.73
CA LYS A 8 2.50 -9.15 9.25
C LYS A 8 1.68 -10.39 8.89
N SER A 9 2.33 -11.55 8.87
CA SER A 9 1.67 -12.82 8.54
C SER A 9 0.51 -13.17 9.50
N THR A 10 0.56 -12.63 10.71
CA THR A 10 -0.46 -12.85 11.75
C THR A 10 -1.65 -11.90 11.64
N VAL A 11 -1.70 -11.06 10.61
CA VAL A 11 -2.78 -10.09 10.39
C VAL A 11 -4.14 -10.79 10.32
N THR A 12 -5.16 -10.10 10.81
CA THR A 12 -6.55 -10.58 10.73
C THR A 12 -7.39 -9.62 9.91
N ILE A 13 -8.59 -10.06 9.54
CA ILE A 13 -9.51 -9.20 8.80
C ILE A 13 -9.91 -7.96 9.62
N THR A 14 -9.91 -8.08 10.95
CA THR A 14 -10.20 -6.96 11.84
C THR A 14 -9.20 -5.83 11.66
N SER A 15 -7.91 -6.17 11.48
CA SER A 15 -6.86 -5.17 11.20
C SER A 15 -7.17 -4.39 9.93
N PHE A 16 -7.54 -5.08 8.86
CA PHE A 16 -7.87 -4.45 7.58
C PHE A 16 -9.15 -3.63 7.66
N ASN A 17 -10.17 -4.11 8.37
CA ASN A 17 -11.43 -3.39 8.54
C ASN A 17 -11.21 -2.05 9.24
N GLU A 18 -10.32 -2.01 10.22
CA GLU A 18 -9.93 -0.75 10.87
C GLU A 18 -9.32 0.22 9.87
N LEU A 19 -8.41 -0.24 9.03
CA LEU A 19 -7.79 0.60 8.00
C LEU A 19 -8.84 1.12 6.99
N PHE A 20 -9.79 0.27 6.62
CA PHE A 20 -10.86 0.65 5.71
C PHE A 20 -11.71 1.79 6.30
N GLU A 21 -12.17 1.63 7.53
CA GLU A 21 -13.03 2.62 8.19
C GLU A 21 -12.29 3.95 8.43
N ASN A 22 -11.04 3.90 8.85
CA ASN A 22 -10.29 5.10 9.23
C ASN A 22 -9.63 5.82 8.06
N TYR A 23 -9.29 5.10 6.98
CA TYR A 23 -8.48 5.68 5.91
C TYR A 23 -9.04 5.50 4.51
N LEU A 24 -9.40 4.28 4.09
CA LEU A 24 -9.87 4.06 2.72
C LEU A 24 -11.12 4.86 2.42
N LYS A 25 -12.08 4.83 3.32
CA LYS A 25 -13.33 5.60 3.17
C LYS A 25 -13.07 7.10 3.19
N LYS A 26 -12.25 7.55 4.13
CA LYS A 26 -11.93 8.97 4.30
C LYS A 26 -11.32 9.59 3.05
N TYR A 27 -10.41 8.88 2.39
CA TYR A 27 -9.71 9.36 1.21
C TYR A 27 -10.34 8.90 -0.10
N SER A 28 -11.42 8.13 -0.04
CA SER A 28 -12.02 7.48 -1.22
C SER A 28 -10.98 6.65 -1.98
N ALA A 29 -10.12 5.95 -1.24
CA ALA A 29 -9.02 5.17 -1.80
C ALA A 29 -9.46 3.70 -1.95
N PHE A 30 -10.18 3.38 -3.04
CA PHE A 30 -10.72 2.05 -3.28
C PHE A 30 -9.86 1.20 -4.20
N THR A 31 -8.67 1.68 -4.54
CA THR A 31 -7.60 0.93 -5.18
C THR A 31 -6.52 0.66 -4.14
N VAL A 32 -6.11 -0.59 -4.00
CA VAL A 32 -5.14 -1.02 -2.99
C VAL A 32 -3.95 -1.65 -3.68
N ALA A 33 -2.74 -1.29 -3.24
CA ALA A 33 -1.49 -1.88 -3.72
C ALA A 33 -0.78 -2.60 -2.57
N THR A 34 -0.21 -3.75 -2.86
CA THR A 34 0.71 -4.47 -1.97
C THR A 34 1.65 -5.31 -2.82
N SER A 35 2.59 -6.02 -2.19
CA SER A 35 3.48 -6.91 -2.94
C SER A 35 2.75 -8.15 -3.43
N LYS A 36 3.28 -8.79 -4.47
CA LYS A 36 2.75 -10.06 -4.98
C LYS A 36 2.69 -11.12 -3.89
N GLU A 37 3.72 -11.20 -3.05
CA GLU A 37 3.79 -12.17 -1.97
C GLU A 37 2.72 -11.92 -0.92
N LYS A 38 2.58 -10.68 -0.46
CA LYS A 38 1.56 -10.33 0.53
C LYS A 38 0.14 -10.50 -0.01
N ALA A 39 -0.06 -10.29 -1.30
CA ALA A 39 -1.37 -10.43 -1.94
C ALA A 39 -1.92 -11.86 -1.90
N LYS A 40 -1.11 -12.85 -1.55
CA LYS A 40 -1.55 -14.25 -1.38
C LYS A 40 -2.22 -14.51 -0.03
N ASN A 41 -2.13 -13.59 0.91
CA ASN A 41 -2.67 -13.76 2.26
C ASN A 41 -4.20 -13.88 2.22
N LYS A 42 -4.74 -14.88 2.90
CA LYS A 42 -6.18 -15.19 2.91
C LYS A 42 -7.02 -14.06 3.48
N ALA A 43 -6.64 -13.54 4.66
CA ALA A 43 -7.39 -12.47 5.31
C ALA A 43 -7.40 -11.21 4.44
N PHE A 44 -6.27 -10.92 3.80
CA PHE A 44 -6.16 -9.78 2.87
C PHE A 44 -7.10 -9.94 1.67
N LEU A 45 -7.11 -11.12 1.04
CA LEU A 45 -7.97 -11.36 -0.12
C LEU A 45 -9.46 -11.33 0.25
N GLN A 46 -9.83 -11.84 1.42
CA GLN A 46 -11.19 -11.72 1.93
C GLN A 46 -11.60 -10.26 2.09
N PHE A 47 -10.71 -9.45 2.64
CA PHE A 47 -10.92 -8.01 2.80
C PHE A 47 -11.12 -7.31 1.45
N ILE A 48 -10.24 -7.59 0.48
CA ILE A 48 -10.32 -7.02 -0.86
C ILE A 48 -11.66 -7.38 -1.52
N ASN A 49 -12.05 -8.65 -1.48
CA ASN A 49 -13.28 -9.12 -2.11
C ASN A 49 -14.54 -8.59 -1.41
N ALA A 50 -14.55 -8.58 -0.08
CA ALA A 50 -15.71 -8.12 0.69
C ALA A 50 -16.04 -6.65 0.45
N ASN A 51 -15.03 -5.82 0.14
CA ASN A 51 -15.21 -4.39 -0.07
C ASN A 51 -15.11 -3.98 -1.53
N HIS A 52 -15.07 -4.95 -2.45
CA HIS A 52 -14.99 -4.73 -3.89
C HIS A 52 -13.86 -3.80 -4.30
N LEU A 53 -12.68 -3.97 -3.67
CA LEU A 53 -11.52 -3.14 -3.90
C LEU A 53 -10.76 -3.61 -5.13
N LYS A 54 -10.19 -2.66 -5.87
CA LYS A 54 -9.25 -2.96 -6.95
C LYS A 54 -7.88 -3.25 -6.34
N LEU A 55 -7.24 -4.34 -6.77
CA LEU A 55 -5.94 -4.76 -6.23
C LEU A 55 -4.86 -4.63 -7.28
N ILE A 56 -3.77 -3.95 -6.93
CA ILE A 56 -2.56 -3.86 -7.74
C ILE A 56 -1.46 -4.62 -6.99
N ARG A 57 -0.85 -5.59 -7.67
CA ARG A 57 0.23 -6.42 -7.14
C ARG A 57 1.56 -5.91 -7.67
N ILE A 58 2.47 -5.58 -6.76
CA ILE A 58 3.78 -5.01 -7.09
C ILE A 58 4.85 -6.09 -6.94
N GLU A 59 5.78 -6.17 -7.91
CA GLU A 59 6.91 -7.08 -7.84
C GLU A 59 7.83 -6.76 -6.67
N GLU A 60 8.35 -7.79 -6.00
CA GLU A 60 9.18 -7.63 -4.81
C GLU A 60 10.46 -6.84 -5.09
N ASP A 61 11.09 -7.06 -6.25
CA ASP A 61 12.33 -6.38 -6.61
C ASP A 61 12.12 -4.88 -6.82
N VAL A 62 10.97 -4.48 -7.34
CA VAL A 62 10.62 -3.06 -7.49
C VAL A 62 10.55 -2.39 -6.12
N ILE A 63 9.91 -3.05 -5.16
CA ILE A 63 9.77 -2.52 -3.79
C ILE A 63 11.14 -2.40 -3.13
N SER A 64 11.97 -3.44 -3.23
CA SER A 64 13.32 -3.45 -2.66
C SER A 64 14.17 -2.31 -3.21
N ASN A 65 14.10 -2.05 -4.51
CA ASN A 65 14.86 -0.98 -5.16
C ASN A 65 14.45 0.41 -4.69
N ILE A 66 13.23 0.58 -4.22
CA ILE A 66 12.73 1.85 -3.70
C ILE A 66 13.11 2.05 -2.24
N ILE A 67 12.90 1.03 -1.41
CA ILE A 67 13.15 1.10 0.04
C ILE A 67 14.65 1.08 0.33
N THR A 68 15.41 0.26 -0.44
CA THR A 68 16.87 0.18 -0.33
C THR A 68 17.45 0.69 -1.64
N PRO A 69 17.62 2.01 -1.81
CA PRO A 69 17.96 2.60 -3.10
C PRO A 69 19.29 2.08 -3.65
N THR A 70 19.25 1.60 -4.88
CA THR A 70 20.43 1.34 -5.71
C THR A 70 20.39 2.36 -6.83
N ASP A 71 21.35 2.31 -7.76
CA ASP A 71 21.35 3.22 -8.92
C ASP A 71 20.27 2.89 -9.96
N SER A 72 19.10 2.43 -9.51
CA SER A 72 18.00 2.11 -10.39
C SER A 72 17.22 3.37 -10.77
N HIS A 73 16.58 3.31 -11.93
CA HIS A 73 15.74 4.39 -12.44
C HIS A 73 14.56 4.69 -11.48
N LEU A 74 13.99 3.65 -10.86
CA LEU A 74 12.86 3.80 -9.95
C LEU A 74 13.25 4.47 -8.65
N SER A 75 14.43 4.18 -8.10
CA SER A 75 14.87 4.80 -6.85
C SER A 75 15.14 6.29 -7.02
N LYS A 76 15.41 6.75 -8.24
CA LYS A 76 15.56 8.18 -8.53
C LYS A 76 14.22 8.92 -8.55
N LYS A 77 13.13 8.24 -8.96
CA LYS A 77 11.79 8.81 -9.01
C LYS A 77 11.15 8.95 -7.63
N PHE A 78 11.39 7.99 -6.75
CA PHE A 78 10.75 7.91 -5.44
C PHE A 78 11.81 8.03 -4.35
N LYS A 79 12.38 9.21 -4.18
CA LYS A 79 13.40 9.49 -3.17
C LYS A 79 12.75 9.58 -1.78
N ASN A 80 13.53 9.18 -0.75
CA ASN A 80 13.14 9.30 0.66
C ASN A 80 11.91 8.49 1.06
N VAL A 81 11.66 7.38 0.36
CA VAL A 81 10.58 6.47 0.73
C VAL A 81 11.10 5.50 1.78
N GLY A 82 10.64 5.67 3.02
CA GLY A 82 11.16 4.93 4.17
C GLY A 82 10.33 3.73 4.59
N SER A 83 9.17 3.48 3.96
CA SER A 83 8.29 2.40 4.39
C SER A 83 7.72 1.61 3.21
N PHE A 84 7.37 0.34 3.49
CA PHE A 84 6.77 -0.57 2.52
C PHE A 84 5.45 -0.02 1.98
N CYS A 85 4.54 0.41 2.85
CA CYS A 85 3.21 0.86 2.43
C CYS A 85 3.28 2.11 1.56
N GLU A 86 4.20 3.03 1.85
CA GLU A 86 4.43 4.20 1.01
C GLU A 86 4.99 3.82 -0.35
N ALA A 87 5.95 2.88 -0.37
CA ALA A 87 6.55 2.42 -1.62
C ALA A 87 5.52 1.81 -2.56
N VAL A 88 4.66 0.90 -2.07
CA VAL A 88 3.66 0.26 -2.93
C VAL A 88 2.56 1.24 -3.36
N ALA A 89 2.21 2.21 -2.51
CA ALA A 89 1.25 3.24 -2.89
C ALA A 89 1.78 4.10 -4.03
N LEU A 90 3.03 4.52 -3.95
CA LEU A 90 3.64 5.35 -4.98
C LEU A 90 3.83 4.62 -6.30
N VAL A 91 4.32 3.37 -6.25
CA VAL A 91 4.49 2.56 -7.46
C VAL A 91 3.15 2.26 -8.10
N GLY A 92 2.17 1.85 -7.31
CA GLY A 92 0.82 1.56 -7.80
C GLY A 92 0.11 2.78 -8.34
N GLY A 93 0.41 3.97 -7.80
CA GLY A 93 -0.19 5.22 -8.22
C GLY A 93 0.41 5.83 -9.48
N GLY A 94 1.60 5.39 -9.88
CA GLY A 94 2.27 5.89 -11.07
C GLY A 94 3.40 6.87 -10.76
N SER A 95 4.14 7.28 -11.80
CA SER A 95 5.37 8.07 -11.65
C SER A 95 5.15 9.48 -11.10
N ALA A 96 3.97 10.04 -11.25
CA ALA A 96 3.62 11.37 -10.72
C ALA A 96 2.81 11.29 -9.43
N SER A 97 2.67 10.10 -8.83
CA SER A 97 1.94 9.95 -7.58
C SER A 97 2.67 10.62 -6.42
N LYS A 98 1.89 11.05 -5.42
CA LYS A 98 2.43 11.73 -4.24
C LYS A 98 1.71 11.25 -2.99
N ILE A 99 2.43 11.06 -1.90
CA ILE A 99 1.86 10.67 -0.61
C ILE A 99 0.99 11.83 -0.08
N VAL A 100 -0.25 11.52 0.25
CA VAL A 100 -1.19 12.46 0.90
C VAL A 100 -1.51 12.04 2.33
N CYS A 101 -1.28 10.77 2.69
CA CYS A 101 -1.34 10.29 4.06
C CYS A 101 -0.13 9.40 4.30
N GLU A 102 0.78 9.85 5.16
CA GLU A 102 1.97 9.09 5.52
C GLU A 102 1.59 7.83 6.29
N ARG A 103 2.55 6.91 6.42
CA ARG A 103 2.36 5.63 7.07
C ARG A 103 1.60 5.74 8.40
N LYS A 104 0.51 5.00 8.50
CA LYS A 104 -0.24 4.79 9.73
C LYS A 104 -0.29 3.30 10.03
N ILE A 105 -0.45 2.96 11.29
CA ILE A 105 -0.48 1.56 11.73
C ILE A 105 -1.81 1.26 12.41
N SER A 106 -2.34 0.06 12.21
CA SER A 106 -3.55 -0.40 12.91
C SER A 106 -3.30 -0.48 14.42
N SER A 107 -4.37 -0.41 15.21
CA SER A 107 -4.26 -0.42 16.68
C SER A 107 -3.63 -1.71 17.21
N ASP A 108 -3.84 -2.83 16.53
CA ASP A 108 -3.21 -4.11 16.87
C ASP A 108 -1.77 -4.23 16.35
N ARG A 109 -1.28 -3.24 15.61
CA ARG A 109 0.06 -3.14 15.05
C ARG A 109 0.39 -4.22 14.02
N LEU A 110 -0.62 -4.84 13.41
CA LEU A 110 -0.43 -5.93 12.45
C LEU A 110 -0.50 -5.47 10.99
N ALA A 111 -1.04 -4.29 10.73
CA ALA A 111 -1.16 -3.75 9.37
C ALA A 111 -0.79 -2.28 9.32
N THR A 112 -0.26 -1.85 8.18
CA THR A 112 0.12 -0.45 7.93
C THR A 112 -0.52 0.03 6.63
N ILE A 113 -0.72 1.33 6.53
CA ILE A 113 -1.33 1.95 5.36
C ILE A 113 -0.68 3.30 5.06
N ALA A 114 -0.58 3.62 3.79
CA ALA A 114 -0.27 4.97 3.31
C ALA A 114 -1.19 5.26 2.12
N ILE A 115 -1.58 6.51 1.96
CA ILE A 115 -2.45 6.92 0.86
C ILE A 115 -1.66 7.83 -0.07
N ALA A 116 -1.78 7.61 -1.37
CA ALA A 116 -1.15 8.45 -2.38
C ALA A 116 -2.20 8.95 -3.37
N ARG A 117 -1.94 10.13 -3.92
CA ARG A 117 -2.67 10.62 -5.08
C ARG A 117 -2.09 9.93 -6.31
N MET A 118 -2.95 9.34 -7.13
CA MET A 118 -2.53 8.65 -8.36
C MET A 118 -2.24 9.64 -9.48
N ASP A 119 -1.49 9.18 -10.50
CA ASP A 119 -1.38 9.90 -11.76
C ASP A 119 -2.78 10.18 -12.31
N GLY A 120 -3.06 11.42 -12.70
CA GLY A 120 -4.33 11.82 -13.28
C GLY A 120 -5.43 12.17 -12.29
N ASP A 121 -5.18 12.06 -11.01
CA ASP A 121 -6.14 12.48 -9.98
C ASP A 121 -6.16 14.01 -9.80
#